data_66f11d4b4c34621d5e8d27acfdd3409d
#
_entry.id   66f11d4b4c34621d5e8d27acfdd3409d
#
_cell.length_a   1.000
_cell.length_b   1.000
_cell.length_c   1.000
_cell.angle_alpha   90.00
_cell.angle_beta   90.00
_cell.angle_gamma   90.00
#
_symmetry.space_group_name_H-M   'P 1'
#
loop_
_entity.id
_entity.type
_entity.pdbx_description
1 polymer ?
#
loop_
_entity_poly.entity_id
_entity_poly.type
_entity_poly.pdbx_seq_one_letter_code
_entity_poly.pdbx_strand_id
1 'polypeptide(L)'
;MSAAYDVLPPALGLPPGFDRHGSCGVEQRAAIAHLAAQVGAPAREWPVLVESLLALGRTDIPLARLVEGHVDALRIHDQAGTKPVQDAVYGVWASRSRATGLSGHQDGTAWVLSGTLKFASGAGVIDRGLVPAWLADGDHVLLDLDVSTWAFDETRWRTRAMELSRSHQIDLADHRTEATQVGEPGFYLGRPGFFPGGAGVAAVWAGGAARVADLLESAVPAEHRSAGQTIRFGQVRTDLATAAAVCRDVARSMETGRPADLRTAATLARTGVAGCVRRILTDTRAVAGPAGLAHDEDLTRAVDDLSLYVGQHNADADAEWLGGQS
;
A
#
# COMPACT_ATOMS: atom_id res chain seq x y z
N MET A 1 -1.41 -26.44 11.45
CA MET A 1 -0.91 -25.33 10.61
C MET A 1 0.18 -25.90 9.72
N SER A 2 -0.03 -25.89 8.41
CA SER A 2 0.90 -26.51 7.45
C SER A 2 2.14 -25.63 7.28
N ALA A 3 3.36 -26.23 7.33
CA ALA A 3 4.65 -25.59 7.08
C ALA A 3 4.82 -25.05 5.63
N ALA A 4 3.75 -24.99 4.88
CA ALA A 4 3.76 -24.76 3.43
C ALA A 4 4.07 -23.30 3.02
N TYR A 5 3.85 -22.33 3.90
CA TYR A 5 4.07 -20.91 3.65
C TYR A 5 5.02 -20.27 4.67
N ASP A 6 5.89 -21.06 5.30
CA ASP A 6 6.90 -20.59 6.27
C ASP A 6 7.98 -19.69 5.65
N VAL A 7 7.94 -19.49 4.32
CA VAL A 7 8.84 -18.55 3.63
C VAL A 7 8.46 -17.08 3.84
N LEU A 8 7.24 -16.80 4.33
CA LEU A 8 6.77 -15.46 4.68
C LEU A 8 6.56 -15.35 6.20
N PRO A 9 6.74 -14.14 6.76
CA PRO A 9 6.50 -13.94 8.19
C PRO A 9 5.03 -14.20 8.54
N PRO A 10 4.73 -14.56 9.80
CA PRO A 10 3.35 -14.70 10.26
C PRO A 10 2.62 -13.35 10.21
N ALA A 11 1.28 -13.42 10.14
CA ALA A 11 0.45 -12.23 10.24
C ALA A 11 0.63 -11.51 11.58
N LEU A 12 0.49 -10.18 11.58
CA LEU A 12 0.48 -9.37 12.81
C LEU A 12 -0.83 -9.57 13.58
N GLY A 13 -0.80 -9.27 14.87
CA GLY A 13 -2.00 -9.29 15.71
C GLY A 13 -2.90 -8.09 15.42
N LEU A 14 -4.18 -8.34 15.10
CA LEU A 14 -5.20 -7.29 15.07
C LEU A 14 -5.64 -6.91 16.49
N PRO A 15 -6.15 -5.69 16.71
CA PRO A 15 -6.73 -5.34 18.00
C PRO A 15 -7.87 -6.30 18.38
N PRO A 16 -8.02 -6.64 19.65
CA PRO A 16 -9.15 -7.46 20.10
C PRO A 16 -10.50 -6.85 19.70
N GLY A 17 -11.38 -7.68 19.10
CA GLY A 17 -12.71 -7.25 18.67
C GLY A 17 -12.77 -6.44 17.37
N PHE A 18 -11.66 -6.26 16.65
CA PHE A 18 -11.69 -5.61 15.35
C PHE A 18 -12.48 -6.47 14.34
N ASP A 19 -13.54 -5.88 13.80
CA ASP A 19 -14.37 -6.51 12.77
C ASP A 19 -13.92 -6.08 11.35
N ARG A 20 -13.45 -7.04 10.55
CA ARG A 20 -13.06 -6.83 9.15
C ARG A 20 -14.23 -6.47 8.23
N HIS A 21 -15.45 -6.73 8.66
CA HIS A 21 -16.66 -6.58 7.82
C HIS A 21 -17.49 -5.34 8.18
N GLY A 22 -17.27 -4.74 9.35
CA GLY A 22 -18.16 -3.68 9.85
C GLY A 22 -17.50 -2.60 10.71
N SER A 23 -16.16 -2.55 10.79
CA SER A 23 -15.48 -1.54 11.62
C SER A 23 -15.78 -0.11 11.20
N CYS A 24 -16.10 0.73 12.18
CA CYS A 24 -16.24 2.18 12.00
C CYS A 24 -14.87 2.89 11.89
N GLY A 25 -14.89 4.17 11.50
CA GLY A 25 -13.66 4.95 11.33
C GLY A 25 -12.78 5.04 12.58
N VAL A 26 -13.38 5.10 13.78
CA VAL A 26 -12.64 5.13 15.06
C VAL A 26 -11.91 3.81 15.31
N GLU A 27 -12.57 2.68 15.07
CA GLU A 27 -11.98 1.34 15.20
C GLU A 27 -10.87 1.13 14.16
N GLN A 28 -11.08 1.60 12.93
CA GLN A 28 -10.05 1.55 11.88
C GLN A 28 -8.82 2.39 12.27
N ARG A 29 -9.03 3.62 12.78
CA ARG A 29 -7.93 4.46 13.25
C ARG A 29 -7.14 3.78 14.38
N ALA A 30 -7.82 3.17 15.34
CA ALA A 30 -7.17 2.42 16.42
C ALA A 30 -6.39 1.20 15.87
N ALA A 31 -6.94 0.48 14.89
CA ALA A 31 -6.27 -0.64 14.25
C ALA A 31 -5.01 -0.21 13.47
N ILE A 32 -5.05 0.93 12.77
CA ILE A 32 -3.88 1.50 12.09
C ILE A 32 -2.77 1.79 13.11
N ALA A 33 -3.08 2.50 14.20
CA ALA A 33 -2.11 2.83 15.24
C ALA A 33 -1.52 1.56 15.89
N HIS A 34 -2.36 0.57 16.19
CA HIS A 34 -1.95 -0.71 16.77
C HIS A 34 -1.02 -1.51 15.85
N LEU A 35 -1.33 -1.60 14.56
CA LEU A 35 -0.48 -2.29 13.59
C LEU A 35 0.80 -1.51 13.28
N ALA A 36 0.73 -0.18 13.19
CA ALA A 36 1.90 0.67 12.98
C ALA A 36 2.93 0.52 14.12
N ALA A 37 2.47 0.39 15.36
CA ALA A 37 3.34 0.13 16.51
C ALA A 37 4.08 -1.23 16.38
N GLN A 38 3.46 -2.26 15.80
CA GLN A 38 4.10 -3.55 15.54
C GLN A 38 5.09 -3.48 14.37
N VAL A 39 4.77 -2.73 13.31
CA VAL A 39 5.70 -2.47 12.20
C VAL A 39 6.92 -1.70 12.70
N GLY A 40 6.74 -0.78 13.63
CA GLY A 40 7.79 -0.06 14.35
C GLY A 40 8.23 1.25 13.70
N ALA A 41 9.28 1.85 14.28
CA ALA A 41 9.71 3.21 14.00
C ALA A 41 10.15 3.45 12.53
N PRO A 42 10.03 4.70 12.03
CA PRO A 42 10.36 5.06 10.64
C PRO A 42 11.83 4.85 10.25
N ALA A 43 12.76 4.85 11.22
CA ALA A 43 14.20 4.67 11.00
C ALA A 43 14.64 3.20 10.87
N ARG A 44 13.70 2.24 10.71
CA ARG A 44 14.08 0.84 10.52
C ARG A 44 14.82 0.61 9.22
N GLU A 45 15.83 -0.25 9.28
CA GLU A 45 16.53 -0.77 8.12
C GLU A 45 15.56 -1.46 7.15
N TRP A 46 15.81 -1.33 5.87
CA TRP A 46 14.92 -1.86 4.82
C TRP A 46 14.62 -3.36 4.95
N PRO A 47 15.59 -4.25 5.29
CA PRO A 47 15.26 -5.67 5.46
C PRO A 47 14.24 -5.92 6.57
N VAL A 48 14.35 -5.22 7.70
CA VAL A 48 13.41 -5.34 8.82
C VAL A 48 12.03 -4.77 8.45
N LEU A 49 12.01 -3.64 7.76
CA LEU A 49 10.77 -3.01 7.30
C LEU A 49 10.04 -3.91 6.29
N VAL A 50 10.74 -4.50 5.33
CA VAL A 50 10.14 -5.39 4.32
C VAL A 50 9.51 -6.62 4.97
N GLU A 51 10.15 -7.27 5.94
CA GLU A 51 9.54 -8.38 6.68
C GLU A 51 8.28 -7.93 7.43
N SER A 52 8.29 -6.73 8.03
CA SER A 52 7.11 -6.17 8.69
C SER A 52 5.98 -5.87 7.71
N LEU A 53 6.29 -5.37 6.50
CA LEU A 53 5.30 -5.09 5.45
C LEU A 53 4.72 -6.38 4.84
N LEU A 54 5.54 -7.44 4.70
CA LEU A 54 5.05 -8.78 4.33
C LEU A 54 4.06 -9.32 5.37
N ALA A 55 4.40 -9.25 6.67
CA ALA A 55 3.52 -9.65 7.76
C ALA A 55 2.22 -8.83 7.78
N LEU A 56 2.33 -7.53 7.57
CA LEU A 56 1.21 -6.59 7.53
C LEU A 56 0.21 -6.94 6.40
N GLY A 57 0.71 -7.15 5.17
CA GLY A 57 -0.12 -7.57 4.05
C GLY A 57 -0.84 -8.91 4.30
N ARG A 58 -0.16 -9.87 4.96
CA ARG A 58 -0.74 -11.16 5.38
C ARG A 58 -1.82 -11.01 6.45
N THR A 59 -1.80 -9.92 7.22
CA THR A 59 -2.77 -9.64 8.27
C THR A 59 -4.12 -9.22 7.70
N ASP A 60 -4.13 -8.12 6.92
CA ASP A 60 -5.34 -7.56 6.32
C ASP A 60 -4.94 -6.58 5.21
N ILE A 61 -5.47 -6.78 4.00
CA ILE A 61 -5.00 -6.05 2.81
C ILE A 61 -5.40 -4.57 2.83
N PRO A 62 -6.67 -4.19 3.11
CA PRO A 62 -7.06 -2.80 3.22
C PRO A 62 -6.35 -2.03 4.35
N LEU A 63 -6.25 -2.62 5.54
CA LEU A 63 -5.51 -2.00 6.66
C LEU A 63 -4.03 -1.88 6.34
N ALA A 64 -3.45 -2.87 5.67
CA ALA A 64 -2.05 -2.81 5.25
C ALA A 64 -1.77 -1.60 4.34
N ARG A 65 -2.70 -1.25 3.45
CA ARG A 65 -2.59 -0.03 2.64
C ARG A 65 -2.56 1.24 3.49
N LEU A 66 -3.34 1.28 4.57
CA LEU A 66 -3.39 2.45 5.46
C LEU A 66 -2.15 2.55 6.34
N VAL A 67 -1.73 1.44 6.93
CA VAL A 67 -0.53 1.39 7.79
C VAL A 67 0.74 1.63 6.98
N GLU A 68 0.85 1.06 5.76
CA GLU A 68 1.98 1.32 4.86
C GLU A 68 2.08 2.83 4.55
N GLY A 69 0.95 3.47 4.22
CA GLY A 69 0.92 4.91 3.97
C GLY A 69 1.32 5.75 5.19
N HIS A 70 0.94 5.33 6.40
CA HIS A 70 1.36 5.98 7.64
C HIS A 70 2.87 5.83 7.87
N VAL A 71 3.41 4.64 7.72
CA VAL A 71 4.84 4.37 7.89
C VAL A 71 5.67 5.12 6.84
N ASP A 72 5.21 5.18 5.57
CA ASP A 72 5.91 5.97 4.52
C ASP A 72 5.89 7.46 4.86
N ALA A 73 4.77 8.00 5.38
CA ALA A 73 4.70 9.39 5.82
C ALA A 73 5.73 9.73 6.91
N LEU A 74 5.88 8.85 7.90
CA LEU A 74 6.88 9.04 8.97
C LEU A 74 8.32 8.99 8.40
N ARG A 75 8.59 8.10 7.44
CA ARG A 75 9.89 8.02 6.75
C ARG A 75 10.15 9.26 5.86
N ILE A 76 9.12 9.83 5.26
CA ILE A 76 9.21 11.07 4.50
C ILE A 76 9.63 12.24 5.42
N HIS A 77 9.01 12.35 6.59
CA HIS A 77 9.41 13.34 7.60
C HIS A 77 10.87 13.18 8.05
N ASP A 78 11.29 11.93 8.31
CA ASP A 78 12.68 11.61 8.67
C ASP A 78 13.66 12.04 7.58
N GLN A 79 13.37 11.70 6.32
CA GLN A 79 14.18 12.10 5.15
C GLN A 79 14.25 13.62 4.92
N ALA A 80 13.17 14.32 5.28
CA ALA A 80 13.11 15.78 5.18
C ALA A 80 13.74 16.49 6.40
N GLY A 81 14.12 15.76 7.46
CA GLY A 81 14.57 16.36 8.72
C GLY A 81 13.47 17.11 9.47
N THR A 82 12.19 16.82 9.19
CA THR A 82 11.03 17.42 9.85
C THR A 82 10.40 16.47 10.85
N LYS A 83 9.57 16.99 11.76
CA LYS A 83 8.90 16.17 12.77
C LYS A 83 7.42 16.00 12.44
N PRO A 84 6.89 14.78 12.42
CA PRO A 84 5.46 14.56 12.30
C PRO A 84 4.72 15.07 13.56
N VAL A 85 3.44 15.37 13.42
CA VAL A 85 2.56 15.66 14.58
C VAL A 85 2.45 14.40 15.42
N GLN A 86 2.67 14.56 16.73
CA GLN A 86 2.66 13.44 17.67
C GLN A 86 1.27 12.77 17.70
N ASP A 87 1.26 11.43 17.77
CA ASP A 87 0.06 10.58 17.86
C ASP A 87 -0.92 10.71 16.68
N ALA A 88 -0.56 11.47 15.63
CA ALA A 88 -1.37 11.57 14.42
C ALA A 88 -1.19 10.36 13.52
N VAL A 89 -2.28 9.87 12.97
CA VAL A 89 -2.28 8.88 11.89
C VAL A 89 -2.19 9.60 10.55
N TYR A 90 -1.20 9.22 9.75
CA TYR A 90 -0.86 9.86 8.49
C TYR A 90 -1.29 9.04 7.28
N GLY A 91 -1.49 9.72 6.15
CA GLY A 91 -1.53 9.12 4.82
C GLY A 91 -0.63 9.88 3.84
N VAL A 92 -0.27 9.25 2.72
CA VAL A 92 0.42 9.90 1.60
C VAL A 92 -0.52 9.90 0.40
N TRP A 93 -0.98 11.08 -0.01
CA TRP A 93 -1.95 11.27 -1.09
C TRP A 93 -1.30 11.91 -2.31
N ALA A 94 -0.45 11.14 -2.98
CA ALA A 94 0.40 11.60 -4.08
C ALA A 94 0.00 11.03 -5.45
N SER A 95 -1.21 10.45 -5.56
CA SER A 95 -1.69 9.94 -6.84
C SER A 95 -1.88 11.08 -7.85
N ARG A 96 -1.17 10.99 -8.99
CA ARG A 96 -1.25 11.98 -10.06
C ARG A 96 -1.52 11.31 -11.41
N SER A 97 -2.50 11.83 -12.12
CA SER A 97 -2.79 11.54 -13.51
C SER A 97 -3.25 12.82 -14.20
N ARG A 98 -3.60 12.78 -15.49
CA ARG A 98 -4.05 13.97 -16.25
C ARG A 98 -5.18 14.77 -15.60
N ALA A 99 -5.96 14.19 -14.71
CA ALA A 99 -7.12 14.80 -14.09
C ALA A 99 -7.09 14.73 -12.55
N THR A 100 -5.92 14.51 -11.95
CA THR A 100 -5.77 14.40 -10.49
C THR A 100 -4.50 15.08 -10.00
N GLY A 101 -4.53 15.52 -8.76
CA GLY A 101 -3.49 16.27 -8.08
C GLY A 101 -4.01 17.64 -7.64
N LEU A 102 -3.31 18.26 -6.72
CA LEU A 102 -3.60 19.61 -6.27
C LEU A 102 -2.66 20.61 -6.91
N SER A 103 -3.18 21.76 -7.30
CA SER A 103 -2.41 22.99 -7.49
C SER A 103 -2.52 23.83 -6.21
N GLY A 104 -1.50 24.64 -5.94
CA GLY A 104 -1.51 25.48 -4.75
C GLY A 104 -0.62 26.72 -4.89
N HIS A 105 -0.93 27.72 -4.10
CA HIS A 105 -0.09 28.90 -3.90
C HIS A 105 -0.22 29.40 -2.46
N GLN A 106 0.79 30.13 -2.01
CA GLN A 106 0.74 30.81 -0.72
C GLN A 106 -0.03 32.12 -0.82
N ASP A 107 -0.87 32.37 0.18
CA ASP A 107 -1.53 33.63 0.42
C ASP A 107 -1.32 34.05 1.89
N GLY A 108 -0.32 34.87 2.12
CA GLY A 108 0.20 35.16 3.46
C GLY A 108 0.84 33.94 4.10
N THR A 109 0.32 33.51 5.26
CA THR A 109 0.77 32.30 5.97
C THR A 109 -0.01 31.04 5.60
N ALA A 110 -1.10 31.19 4.85
CA ALA A 110 -1.95 30.08 4.45
C ALA A 110 -1.61 29.60 3.03
N TRP A 111 -2.04 28.38 2.73
CA TRP A 111 -2.08 27.80 1.40
C TRP A 111 -3.49 27.85 0.84
N VAL A 112 -3.61 28.15 -0.44
CA VAL A 112 -4.86 28.03 -1.20
C VAL A 112 -4.67 26.88 -2.18
N LEU A 113 -5.53 25.86 -2.05
CA LEU A 113 -5.41 24.59 -2.76
C LEU A 113 -6.64 24.33 -3.63
N SER A 114 -6.42 23.93 -4.88
CA SER A 114 -7.49 23.54 -5.80
C SER A 114 -7.12 22.29 -6.57
N GLY A 115 -8.11 21.43 -6.85
CA GLY A 115 -7.94 20.22 -7.64
C GLY A 115 -8.68 19.02 -7.06
N THR A 116 -8.40 17.85 -7.63
CA THR A 116 -9.04 16.57 -7.26
C THR A 116 -7.99 15.58 -6.81
N LEU A 117 -8.15 15.04 -5.61
CA LEU A 117 -7.43 13.86 -5.14
C LEU A 117 -8.30 12.63 -5.40
N LYS A 118 -7.75 11.64 -6.08
CA LYS A 118 -8.33 10.30 -6.20
C LYS A 118 -7.50 9.31 -5.41
N PHE A 119 -8.19 8.28 -4.90
CA PHE A 119 -7.54 7.27 -4.05
C PHE A 119 -6.88 7.88 -2.79
N ALA A 120 -7.56 8.87 -2.16
CA ALA A 120 -7.17 9.42 -0.87
C ALA A 120 -7.45 8.39 0.23
N SER A 121 -6.54 7.40 0.36
CA SER A 121 -6.70 6.28 1.29
C SER A 121 -6.75 6.77 2.73
N GLY A 122 -7.73 6.28 3.50
CA GLY A 122 -7.97 6.70 4.87
C GLY A 122 -8.78 7.98 5.02
N ALA A 123 -9.47 8.47 3.96
CA ALA A 123 -10.36 9.62 4.07
C ALA A 123 -11.40 9.42 5.18
N GLY A 124 -11.49 10.38 6.11
CA GLY A 124 -12.33 10.32 7.31
C GLY A 124 -11.83 9.39 8.43
N VAL A 125 -10.59 8.87 8.33
CA VAL A 125 -9.97 8.00 9.35
C VAL A 125 -8.61 8.52 9.79
N ILE A 126 -7.79 9.02 8.86
CA ILE A 126 -6.47 9.60 9.17
C ILE A 126 -6.61 11.05 9.62
N ASP A 127 -5.64 11.49 10.42
CA ASP A 127 -5.61 12.86 10.95
C ASP A 127 -4.88 13.80 9.99
N ARG A 128 -3.80 13.33 9.37
CA ARG A 128 -2.90 14.14 8.55
C ARG A 128 -2.62 13.50 7.19
N GLY A 129 -2.48 14.34 6.17
CA GLY A 129 -2.07 13.90 4.84
C GLY A 129 -0.81 14.60 4.37
N LEU A 130 0.17 13.83 3.88
CA LEU A 130 1.27 14.38 3.07
C LEU A 130 0.81 14.45 1.62
N VAL A 131 0.66 15.66 1.09
CA VAL A 131 0.05 15.90 -0.22
C VAL A 131 0.95 16.81 -1.05
N PRO A 132 1.42 16.36 -2.23
CA PRO A 132 2.11 17.26 -3.17
C PRO A 132 1.13 18.29 -3.77
N ALA A 133 1.49 19.56 -3.69
CA ALA A 133 0.80 20.66 -4.35
C ALA A 133 1.70 21.25 -5.45
N TRP A 134 1.16 21.39 -6.66
CA TRP A 134 1.88 21.87 -7.82
C TRP A 134 1.77 23.39 -7.92
N LEU A 135 2.91 24.04 -8.12
CA LEU A 135 3.05 25.48 -8.23
C LEU A 135 2.87 25.93 -9.68
N ALA A 136 2.67 27.24 -9.87
CA ALA A 136 2.48 27.82 -11.20
C ALA A 136 3.71 27.71 -12.11
N ASP A 137 4.90 27.61 -11.55
CA ASP A 137 6.18 27.41 -12.26
C ASP A 137 6.42 25.96 -12.70
N GLY A 138 5.53 25.04 -12.31
CA GLY A 138 5.61 23.62 -12.65
C GLY A 138 6.36 22.78 -11.64
N ASP A 139 6.94 23.38 -10.60
CA ASP A 139 7.51 22.63 -9.46
C ASP A 139 6.41 22.19 -8.49
N HIS A 140 6.77 21.49 -7.45
CA HIS A 140 5.84 21.03 -6.42
C HIS A 140 6.44 21.17 -5.03
N VAL A 141 5.57 21.38 -4.05
CA VAL A 141 5.89 21.33 -2.63
C VAL A 141 5.12 20.19 -1.98
N LEU A 142 5.71 19.54 -0.98
CA LEU A 142 5.00 18.55 -0.16
C LEU A 142 4.44 19.28 1.06
N LEU A 143 3.14 19.16 1.28
CA LEU A 143 2.44 19.79 2.38
C LEU A 143 1.96 18.74 3.39
N ASP A 144 2.23 18.99 4.67
CA ASP A 144 1.63 18.28 5.80
C ASP A 144 0.36 19.02 6.20
N LEU A 145 -0.79 18.41 5.96
CA LEU A 145 -2.12 19.00 6.05
C LEU A 145 -2.97 18.28 7.10
N ASP A 146 -3.73 19.03 7.89
CA ASP A 146 -4.82 18.47 8.67
C ASP A 146 -5.98 18.14 7.72
N VAL A 147 -6.26 16.86 7.57
CA VAL A 147 -7.29 16.36 6.64
C VAL A 147 -8.47 15.71 7.38
N SER A 148 -8.47 15.75 8.70
CA SER A 148 -9.44 15.07 9.56
C SER A 148 -10.89 15.55 9.34
N THR A 149 -11.06 16.79 8.88
CA THR A 149 -12.38 17.41 8.63
C THR A 149 -12.69 17.59 7.16
N TRP A 150 -11.83 17.11 6.25
CA TRP A 150 -12.07 17.27 4.81
C TRP A 150 -13.25 16.45 4.33
N ALA A 151 -14.11 17.06 3.55
CA ALA A 151 -15.21 16.36 2.90
C ALA A 151 -14.69 15.45 1.78
N PHE A 152 -15.29 14.29 1.65
CA PHE A 152 -14.96 13.30 0.63
C PHE A 152 -16.21 12.66 0.04
N ASP A 153 -16.11 12.13 -1.18
CA ASP A 153 -17.23 11.52 -1.89
C ASP A 153 -17.14 9.99 -1.82
N GLU A 154 -17.92 9.39 -0.92
CA GLU A 154 -18.03 7.93 -0.78
C GLU A 154 -18.75 7.28 -1.97
N THR A 155 -19.61 8.00 -2.67
CA THR A 155 -20.46 7.43 -3.73
C THR A 155 -19.70 7.02 -4.97
N ARG A 156 -18.47 7.49 -5.12
CA ARG A 156 -17.55 7.12 -6.20
C ARG A 156 -16.92 5.74 -6.01
N TRP A 157 -16.85 5.26 -4.78
CA TRP A 157 -16.34 3.91 -4.48
C TRP A 157 -17.48 2.91 -4.54
N ARG A 158 -17.62 2.16 -5.63
CA ARG A 158 -18.78 1.32 -5.92
C ARG A 158 -18.52 -0.19 -5.80
N THR A 159 -17.36 -0.57 -5.34
CA THR A 159 -16.98 -1.96 -5.12
C THR A 159 -16.75 -2.21 -3.63
N ARG A 160 -16.97 -3.45 -3.17
CA ARG A 160 -16.58 -3.87 -1.82
C ARG A 160 -15.07 -4.07 -1.69
N ALA A 161 -14.37 -4.31 -2.83
CA ALA A 161 -12.92 -4.47 -2.85
C ALA A 161 -12.23 -3.21 -2.30
N MET A 162 -11.31 -3.42 -1.36
CA MET A 162 -10.58 -2.34 -0.68
C MET A 162 -11.46 -1.29 0.02
N GLU A 163 -12.72 -1.60 0.33
CA GLU A 163 -13.66 -0.67 0.96
C GLU A 163 -13.11 -0.10 2.28
N LEU A 164 -12.52 -0.96 3.12
CA LEU A 164 -11.89 -0.54 4.38
C LEU A 164 -10.63 0.33 4.20
N SER A 165 -10.08 0.43 3.00
CA SER A 165 -9.01 1.39 2.72
C SER A 165 -9.53 2.83 2.62
N ARG A 166 -10.85 3.03 2.52
CA ARG A 166 -11.51 4.35 2.42
C ARG A 166 -10.80 5.28 1.44
N SER A 167 -10.50 4.74 0.25
CA SER A 167 -9.73 5.45 -0.79
C SER A 167 -10.65 6.35 -1.61
N HIS A 168 -11.24 7.33 -0.98
CA HIS A 168 -12.28 8.18 -1.55
C HIS A 168 -11.72 9.30 -2.44
N GLN A 169 -12.62 10.02 -3.13
CA GLN A 169 -12.29 11.22 -3.87
C GLN A 169 -12.51 12.45 -3.00
N ILE A 170 -11.59 13.42 -3.10
CA ILE A 170 -11.66 14.72 -2.45
C ILE A 170 -11.49 15.78 -3.51
N ASP A 171 -12.46 16.71 -3.59
CA ASP A 171 -12.43 17.84 -4.51
C ASP A 171 -12.28 19.14 -3.70
N LEU A 172 -11.26 19.93 -4.04
CA LEU A 172 -10.98 21.22 -3.41
C LEU A 172 -11.12 22.33 -4.45
N ALA A 173 -11.81 23.42 -4.05
CA ALA A 173 -11.95 24.64 -4.85
C ALA A 173 -11.54 25.83 -3.98
N ASP A 174 -10.38 26.41 -4.25
CA ASP A 174 -9.80 27.54 -3.51
C ASP A 174 -9.81 27.35 -1.98
N HIS A 175 -9.53 26.09 -1.58
CA HIS A 175 -9.53 25.69 -0.18
C HIS A 175 -8.36 26.33 0.56
N ARG A 176 -8.68 27.26 1.47
CA ARG A 176 -7.69 27.93 2.29
C ARG A 176 -7.40 27.14 3.55
N THR A 177 -6.13 26.81 3.77
CA THR A 177 -5.70 26.00 4.91
C THR A 177 -4.32 26.38 5.40
N GLU A 178 -4.05 26.10 6.66
CA GLU A 178 -2.69 26.11 7.18
C GLU A 178 -2.01 24.77 6.84
N ALA A 179 -0.73 24.84 6.49
CA ALA A 179 0.07 23.65 6.20
C ALA A 179 1.54 23.88 6.52
N THR A 180 2.20 22.81 6.93
CA THR A 180 3.67 22.81 7.05
C THR A 180 4.27 22.22 5.78
N GLN A 181 5.19 22.95 5.15
CA GLN A 181 5.96 22.39 4.04
C GLN A 181 6.98 21.39 4.55
N VAL A 182 7.03 20.22 3.90
CA VAL A 182 7.96 19.13 4.21
C VAL A 182 9.04 19.05 3.14
N GLY A 183 10.26 19.39 3.51
CA GLY A 183 11.38 19.52 2.59
C GLY A 183 11.30 20.75 1.68
N GLU A 184 12.28 20.87 0.79
CA GLU A 184 12.36 21.95 -0.20
C GLU A 184 11.43 21.65 -1.40
N PRO A 185 11.15 22.65 -2.28
CA PRO A 185 10.48 22.39 -3.55
C PRO A 185 11.15 21.26 -4.33
N GLY A 186 10.36 20.40 -4.96
CA GLY A 186 10.85 19.19 -5.65
C GLY A 186 11.20 18.01 -4.76
N PHE A 187 11.23 18.15 -3.43
CA PHE A 187 11.68 17.14 -2.48
C PHE A 187 10.95 15.80 -2.65
N TYR A 188 9.63 15.80 -2.77
CA TYR A 188 8.85 14.54 -2.74
C TYR A 188 9.29 13.55 -3.82
N LEU A 189 9.43 14.01 -5.07
CA LEU A 189 9.84 13.15 -6.19
C LEU A 189 11.36 12.94 -6.25
N GLY A 190 12.15 13.89 -5.72
CA GLY A 190 13.61 13.84 -5.69
C GLY A 190 14.20 13.08 -4.49
N ARG A 191 13.39 12.76 -3.48
CA ARG A 191 13.90 12.10 -2.25
C ARG A 191 14.48 10.72 -2.54
N PRO A 192 15.54 10.30 -1.83
CA PRO A 192 16.14 8.97 -2.03
C PRO A 192 15.14 7.81 -1.80
N GLY A 193 14.15 7.99 -0.93
CA GLY A 193 13.14 7.00 -0.59
C GLY A 193 11.95 6.90 -1.55
N PHE A 194 11.89 7.69 -2.64
CA PHE A 194 10.72 7.69 -3.53
C PHE A 194 10.50 6.34 -4.23
N PHE A 195 11.50 5.83 -4.92
CA PHE A 195 11.42 4.51 -5.57
C PHE A 195 11.41 3.35 -4.57
N PRO A 196 12.26 3.34 -3.52
CA PRO A 196 12.19 2.36 -2.44
C PRO A 196 10.79 2.22 -1.80
N GLY A 197 10.06 3.32 -1.60
CA GLY A 197 8.67 3.27 -1.12
C GLY A 197 7.78 2.40 -2.01
N GLY A 198 7.98 2.46 -3.33
CA GLY A 198 7.26 1.58 -4.26
C GLY A 198 7.55 0.08 -4.07
N ALA A 199 8.75 -0.30 -3.67
CA ALA A 199 9.07 -1.69 -3.33
C ALA A 199 8.45 -2.10 -1.97
N GLY A 200 8.28 -1.16 -1.03
CA GLY A 200 7.51 -1.39 0.20
C GLY A 200 6.07 -1.80 -0.10
N VAL A 201 5.41 -1.11 -1.05
CA VAL A 201 4.07 -1.49 -1.52
C VAL A 201 4.06 -2.91 -2.11
N ALA A 202 5.10 -3.30 -2.87
CA ALA A 202 5.21 -4.65 -3.43
C ALA A 202 5.31 -5.73 -2.33
N ALA A 203 5.98 -5.43 -1.21
CA ALA A 203 6.02 -6.32 -0.06
C ALA A 203 4.62 -6.50 0.57
N VAL A 204 3.81 -5.43 0.65
CA VAL A 204 2.41 -5.55 1.10
C VAL A 204 1.59 -6.44 0.15
N TRP A 205 1.77 -6.32 -1.17
CA TRP A 205 1.09 -7.21 -2.12
C TRP A 205 1.49 -8.68 -1.95
N ALA A 206 2.79 -8.96 -1.76
CA ALA A 206 3.27 -10.33 -1.50
C ALA A 206 2.69 -10.91 -0.20
N GLY A 207 2.62 -10.09 0.86
CA GLY A 207 1.93 -10.45 2.10
C GLY A 207 0.44 -10.71 1.90
N GLY A 208 -0.25 -9.86 1.14
CA GLY A 208 -1.66 -10.06 0.75
C GLY A 208 -1.87 -11.35 -0.02
N ALA A 209 -0.94 -11.72 -0.91
CA ALA A 209 -1.00 -13.00 -1.60
C ALA A 209 -0.82 -14.19 -0.65
N ALA A 210 -0.01 -14.06 0.40
CA ALA A 210 0.09 -15.08 1.44
C ALA A 210 -1.22 -15.23 2.22
N ARG A 211 -1.90 -14.11 2.56
CA ARG A 211 -3.24 -14.16 3.16
C ARG A 211 -4.25 -14.91 2.27
N VAL A 212 -4.28 -14.59 0.98
CA VAL A 212 -5.14 -15.29 0.01
C VAL A 212 -4.85 -16.79 0.00
N ALA A 213 -3.56 -17.18 0.02
CA ALA A 213 -3.15 -18.56 0.03
C ALA A 213 -3.51 -19.28 1.34
N ASP A 214 -3.40 -18.62 2.51
CA ASP A 214 -3.81 -19.16 3.81
C ASP A 214 -5.33 -19.47 3.84
N LEU A 215 -6.14 -18.53 3.32
CA LEU A 215 -7.59 -18.71 3.23
C LEU A 215 -7.96 -19.83 2.25
N LEU A 216 -7.30 -19.89 1.09
CA LEU A 216 -7.49 -20.96 0.13
C LEU A 216 -7.14 -22.34 0.72
N GLU A 217 -6.04 -22.43 1.50
CA GLU A 217 -5.65 -23.68 2.16
C GLU A 217 -6.67 -24.12 3.20
N SER A 218 -7.27 -23.17 3.91
CA SER A 218 -8.35 -23.43 4.85
C SER A 218 -9.63 -23.90 4.15
N ALA A 219 -9.95 -23.29 3.00
CA ALA A 219 -11.14 -23.63 2.21
C ALA A 219 -11.02 -24.99 1.48
N VAL A 220 -9.78 -25.38 1.11
CA VAL A 220 -9.52 -26.64 0.37
C VAL A 220 -8.39 -27.40 1.05
N PRO A 221 -8.70 -28.17 2.13
CA PRO A 221 -7.71 -28.96 2.86
C PRO A 221 -7.00 -29.99 1.99
N ALA A 222 -5.75 -30.32 2.34
CA ALA A 222 -4.85 -31.14 1.49
C ALA A 222 -5.45 -32.52 1.15
N GLU A 223 -6.15 -33.13 2.09
CA GLU A 223 -6.79 -34.45 1.96
C GLU A 223 -7.97 -34.48 0.97
N HIS A 224 -8.52 -33.34 0.64
CA HIS A 224 -9.66 -33.19 -0.28
C HIS A 224 -9.27 -32.68 -1.68
N ARG A 225 -7.97 -32.44 -1.93
CA ARG A 225 -7.49 -31.87 -3.20
C ARG A 225 -7.49 -32.90 -4.31
N SER A 226 -8.03 -32.53 -5.46
CA SER A 226 -7.76 -33.22 -6.71
C SER A 226 -6.30 -33.05 -7.14
N ALA A 227 -5.81 -33.89 -8.06
CA ALA A 227 -4.47 -33.75 -8.63
C ALA A 227 -4.26 -32.37 -9.28
N GLY A 228 -5.25 -31.84 -10.00
CA GLY A 228 -5.19 -30.51 -10.61
C GLY A 228 -5.08 -29.38 -9.57
N GLN A 229 -5.83 -29.48 -8.47
CA GLN A 229 -5.71 -28.53 -7.37
C GLN A 229 -4.32 -28.61 -6.70
N THR A 230 -3.82 -29.82 -6.46
CA THR A 230 -2.48 -30.02 -5.88
C THR A 230 -1.38 -29.38 -6.71
N ILE A 231 -1.46 -29.47 -8.05
CA ILE A 231 -0.53 -28.79 -8.97
C ILE A 231 -0.60 -27.27 -8.76
N ARG A 232 -1.81 -26.69 -8.72
CA ARG A 232 -1.98 -25.25 -8.53
C ARG A 232 -1.50 -24.76 -7.16
N PHE A 233 -1.70 -25.51 -6.10
CA PHE A 233 -1.10 -25.20 -4.81
C PHE A 233 0.44 -25.20 -4.86
N GLY A 234 1.05 -26.10 -5.65
CA GLY A 234 2.48 -26.07 -5.90
C GLY A 234 2.94 -24.80 -6.63
N GLN A 235 2.17 -24.33 -7.61
CA GLN A 235 2.41 -23.06 -8.33
C GLN A 235 2.28 -21.85 -7.39
N VAL A 236 1.22 -21.78 -6.59
CA VAL A 236 1.02 -20.72 -5.57
C VAL A 236 2.19 -20.65 -4.61
N ARG A 237 2.67 -21.79 -4.09
CA ARG A 237 3.84 -21.86 -3.20
C ARG A 237 5.10 -21.33 -3.87
N THR A 238 5.34 -21.71 -5.12
CA THR A 238 6.50 -21.25 -5.89
C THR A 238 6.46 -19.75 -6.10
N ASP A 239 5.30 -19.19 -6.49
CA ASP A 239 5.13 -17.76 -6.70
C ASP A 239 5.26 -16.95 -5.40
N LEU A 240 4.74 -17.45 -4.27
CA LEU A 240 4.94 -16.84 -2.95
C LEU A 240 6.42 -16.80 -2.55
N ALA A 241 7.13 -17.91 -2.71
CA ALA A 241 8.56 -17.99 -2.40
C ALA A 241 9.37 -17.03 -3.29
N THR A 242 9.01 -16.94 -4.58
CA THR A 242 9.65 -16.01 -5.53
C THR A 242 9.40 -14.57 -5.13
N ALA A 243 8.15 -14.19 -4.84
CA ALA A 243 7.79 -12.84 -4.43
C ALA A 243 8.53 -12.42 -3.14
N ALA A 244 8.58 -13.30 -2.14
CA ALA A 244 9.32 -13.06 -0.90
C ALA A 244 10.82 -12.89 -1.12
N ALA A 245 11.42 -13.73 -1.97
CA ALA A 245 12.85 -13.63 -2.32
C ALA A 245 13.17 -12.31 -3.01
N VAL A 246 12.32 -11.87 -3.96
CA VAL A 246 12.47 -10.59 -4.65
C VAL A 246 12.35 -9.40 -3.68
N CYS A 247 11.38 -9.43 -2.77
CA CYS A 247 11.22 -8.38 -1.74
C CYS A 247 12.47 -8.28 -0.83
N ARG A 248 13.03 -9.43 -0.41
CA ARG A 248 14.23 -9.47 0.43
C ARG A 248 15.47 -9.01 -0.31
N ASP A 249 15.59 -9.34 -1.59
CA ASP A 249 16.73 -8.94 -2.41
C ASP A 249 16.75 -7.43 -2.64
N VAL A 250 15.61 -6.84 -3.02
CA VAL A 250 15.51 -5.40 -3.17
C VAL A 250 15.76 -4.66 -1.85
N ALA A 251 15.30 -5.20 -0.71
CA ALA A 251 15.56 -4.62 0.61
C ALA A 251 17.05 -4.52 0.92
N ARG A 252 17.83 -5.58 0.62
CA ARG A 252 19.30 -5.55 0.76
C ARG A 252 19.96 -4.53 -0.19
N SER A 253 19.45 -4.43 -1.41
CA SER A 253 19.94 -3.45 -2.38
C SER A 253 19.71 -2.00 -1.91
N MET A 254 18.62 -1.75 -1.18
CA MET A 254 18.29 -0.43 -0.61
C MET A 254 19.22 -0.02 0.53
N GLU A 255 19.80 -0.96 1.28
CA GLU A 255 20.78 -0.67 2.31
C GLU A 255 22.15 -0.29 1.73
N THR A 256 22.53 -0.88 0.60
CA THR A 256 23.91 -0.81 0.06
C THR A 256 23.99 -0.10 -1.29
N GLY A 257 22.86 0.10 -1.97
CA GLY A 257 22.81 0.59 -3.34
C GLY A 257 23.00 2.09 -3.50
N ARG A 258 23.49 2.50 -4.68
CA ARG A 258 23.52 3.90 -5.10
C ARG A 258 22.12 4.35 -5.53
N PRO A 259 21.74 5.63 -5.36
CA PRO A 259 20.41 6.13 -5.71
C PRO A 259 19.97 5.82 -7.16
N ALA A 260 20.90 5.86 -8.13
CA ALA A 260 20.61 5.54 -9.54
C ALA A 260 20.21 4.07 -9.74
N ASP A 261 20.77 3.16 -8.95
CA ASP A 261 20.50 1.72 -9.04
C ASP A 261 19.18 1.36 -8.33
N LEU A 262 18.76 2.17 -7.35
CA LEU A 262 17.56 1.92 -6.54
C LEU A 262 16.27 2.01 -7.34
N ARG A 263 16.18 2.89 -8.34
CA ARG A 263 15.01 2.94 -9.24
C ARG A 263 14.87 1.65 -10.01
N THR A 264 15.93 1.15 -10.63
CA THR A 264 15.93 -0.11 -11.38
C THR A 264 15.54 -1.28 -10.48
N ALA A 265 16.18 -1.40 -9.32
CA ALA A 265 15.90 -2.47 -8.36
C ALA A 265 14.44 -2.44 -7.88
N ALA A 266 13.92 -1.27 -7.52
CA ALA A 266 12.54 -1.11 -7.08
C ALA A 266 11.53 -1.41 -8.19
N THR A 267 11.79 -0.98 -9.43
CA THR A 267 10.91 -1.22 -10.57
C THR A 267 10.87 -2.71 -10.92
N LEU A 268 12.03 -3.38 -10.97
CA LEU A 268 12.11 -4.83 -11.18
C LEU A 268 11.37 -5.61 -10.09
N ALA A 269 11.55 -5.22 -8.83
CA ALA A 269 10.87 -5.87 -7.71
C ALA A 269 9.35 -5.71 -7.80
N ARG A 270 8.85 -4.49 -8.03
CA ARG A 270 7.41 -4.24 -8.20
C ARG A 270 6.81 -5.06 -9.34
N THR A 271 7.45 -5.06 -10.51
CA THR A 271 6.99 -5.80 -11.68
C THR A 271 7.00 -7.30 -11.44
N GLY A 272 8.07 -7.85 -10.88
CA GLY A 272 8.21 -9.27 -10.56
C GLY A 272 7.18 -9.73 -9.53
N VAL A 273 7.03 -9.01 -8.43
CA VAL A 273 6.05 -9.33 -7.37
C VAL A 273 4.62 -9.22 -7.91
N ALA A 274 4.28 -8.16 -8.65
CA ALA A 274 2.95 -8.02 -9.25
C ALA A 274 2.62 -9.17 -10.21
N GLY A 275 3.61 -9.67 -10.95
CA GLY A 275 3.48 -10.86 -11.80
C GLY A 275 3.14 -12.11 -10.99
N CYS A 276 3.89 -12.39 -9.91
CA CYS A 276 3.60 -13.50 -9.00
C CYS A 276 2.20 -13.40 -8.40
N VAL A 277 1.83 -12.23 -7.87
CA VAL A 277 0.52 -11.99 -7.26
C VAL A 277 -0.63 -12.25 -8.24
N ARG A 278 -0.52 -11.79 -9.49
CA ARG A 278 -1.56 -12.03 -10.51
C ARG A 278 -1.72 -13.52 -10.85
N ARG A 279 -0.62 -14.29 -10.89
CA ARG A 279 -0.69 -15.74 -11.09
C ARG A 279 -1.32 -16.44 -9.88
N ILE A 280 -0.94 -16.06 -8.65
CA ILE A 280 -1.55 -16.58 -7.42
C ILE A 280 -3.06 -16.34 -7.42
N LEU A 281 -3.51 -15.13 -7.77
CA LEU A 281 -4.94 -14.81 -7.87
C LEU A 281 -5.65 -15.65 -8.93
N THR A 282 -5.02 -15.92 -10.07
CA THR A 282 -5.55 -16.78 -11.13
C THR A 282 -5.69 -18.21 -10.65
N ASP A 283 -4.67 -18.77 -10.03
CA ASP A 283 -4.69 -20.14 -9.51
C ASP A 283 -5.65 -20.29 -8.34
N THR A 284 -5.75 -19.29 -7.45
CA THR A 284 -6.72 -19.25 -6.37
C THR A 284 -8.15 -19.36 -6.89
N ARG A 285 -8.51 -18.54 -7.88
CA ARG A 285 -9.86 -18.59 -8.49
C ARG A 285 -10.14 -19.95 -9.14
N ALA A 286 -9.14 -20.53 -9.81
CA ALA A 286 -9.29 -21.84 -10.45
C ALA A 286 -9.44 -22.99 -9.43
N VAL A 287 -8.79 -22.89 -8.26
CA VAL A 287 -8.89 -23.90 -7.17
C VAL A 287 -10.19 -23.75 -6.41
N ALA A 288 -10.56 -22.53 -6.01
CA ALA A 288 -11.79 -22.25 -5.26
C ALA A 288 -13.06 -22.55 -6.08
N GLY A 289 -12.99 -22.26 -7.38
CA GLY A 289 -14.14 -22.41 -8.27
C GLY A 289 -15.32 -21.50 -7.90
N PRO A 290 -16.44 -21.57 -8.63
CA PRO A 290 -17.60 -20.73 -8.35
C PRO A 290 -18.18 -20.92 -6.93
N ALA A 291 -18.17 -22.14 -6.42
CA ALA A 291 -18.72 -22.42 -5.09
C ALA A 291 -17.86 -21.81 -3.97
N GLY A 292 -16.54 -21.96 -4.02
CA GLY A 292 -15.63 -21.34 -3.05
C GLY A 292 -15.76 -19.82 -3.04
N LEU A 293 -15.76 -19.21 -4.24
CA LEU A 293 -15.88 -17.75 -4.35
C LEU A 293 -17.30 -17.21 -4.01
N ALA A 294 -18.35 -18.02 -4.09
CA ALA A 294 -19.71 -17.59 -3.75
C ALA A 294 -20.05 -17.75 -2.27
N HIS A 295 -19.39 -18.66 -1.57
CA HIS A 295 -19.78 -19.06 -0.21
C HIS A 295 -18.73 -18.83 0.87
N ASP A 296 -17.49 -18.46 0.48
CA ASP A 296 -16.43 -18.06 1.42
C ASP A 296 -16.19 -16.54 1.29
N GLU A 297 -16.78 -15.79 2.21
CA GLU A 297 -16.73 -14.33 2.19
C GLU A 297 -15.30 -13.82 2.42
N ASP A 298 -14.55 -14.41 3.34
CA ASP A 298 -13.17 -14.00 3.64
C ASP A 298 -12.23 -14.21 2.45
N LEU A 299 -12.33 -15.39 1.80
CA LEU A 299 -11.51 -15.69 0.62
C LEU A 299 -11.87 -14.77 -0.54
N THR A 300 -13.15 -14.61 -0.83
CA THR A 300 -13.61 -13.74 -1.94
C THR A 300 -13.17 -12.31 -1.72
N ARG A 301 -13.34 -11.77 -0.51
CA ARG A 301 -12.93 -10.42 -0.15
C ARG A 301 -11.41 -10.25 -0.30
N ALA A 302 -10.60 -11.16 0.22
CA ALA A 302 -9.14 -11.08 0.09
C ALA A 302 -8.68 -11.15 -1.36
N VAL A 303 -9.32 -11.97 -2.20
CA VAL A 303 -9.05 -12.07 -3.65
C VAL A 303 -9.40 -10.76 -4.35
N ASP A 304 -10.52 -10.15 -4.03
CA ASP A 304 -10.99 -8.91 -4.66
C ASP A 304 -10.17 -7.71 -4.19
N ASP A 305 -9.89 -7.61 -2.89
CA ASP A 305 -9.03 -6.58 -2.30
C ASP A 305 -7.64 -6.58 -2.95
N LEU A 306 -7.01 -7.75 -3.02
CA LEU A 306 -5.67 -7.85 -3.61
C LEU A 306 -5.69 -7.60 -5.12
N SER A 307 -6.74 -8.03 -5.83
CA SER A 307 -6.90 -7.79 -7.26
C SER A 307 -6.96 -6.29 -7.58
N LEU A 308 -7.74 -5.55 -6.79
CA LEU A 308 -7.84 -4.10 -6.94
C LEU A 308 -6.53 -3.42 -6.55
N TYR A 309 -5.91 -3.84 -5.44
CA TYR A 309 -4.70 -3.21 -4.94
C TYR A 309 -3.50 -3.41 -5.86
N VAL A 310 -3.26 -4.61 -6.39
CA VAL A 310 -2.18 -4.86 -7.36
C VAL A 310 -2.45 -4.17 -8.70
N GLY A 311 -3.70 -3.80 -8.99
CA GLY A 311 -4.10 -3.05 -10.18
C GLY A 311 -3.51 -1.63 -10.27
N GLN A 312 -3.00 -1.07 -9.16
CA GLN A 312 -2.26 0.20 -9.20
C GLN A 312 -0.88 0.09 -9.88
N HIS A 313 -0.36 -1.13 -10.12
CA HIS A 313 0.88 -1.34 -10.85
C HIS A 313 0.68 -1.10 -12.34
N ASN A 314 1.31 -0.06 -12.88
CA ASN A 314 1.35 0.23 -14.31
C ASN A 314 2.45 -0.60 -14.99
N ALA A 315 2.09 -1.80 -15.41
CA ALA A 315 3.02 -2.77 -15.99
C ALA A 315 3.69 -2.26 -17.26
N ASP A 316 2.92 -1.57 -18.11
CA ASP A 316 3.42 -1.09 -19.42
C ASP A 316 4.45 0.04 -19.21
N ALA A 317 4.17 1.00 -18.33
CA ALA A 317 5.10 2.09 -18.05
C ALA A 317 6.40 1.60 -17.38
N ASP A 318 6.30 0.62 -16.46
CA ASP A 318 7.47 0.04 -15.82
C ASP A 318 8.30 -0.79 -16.83
N ALA A 319 7.63 -1.54 -17.73
CA ALA A 319 8.30 -2.32 -18.77
C ALA A 319 8.96 -1.41 -19.83
N GLU A 320 8.28 -0.34 -20.27
CA GLU A 320 8.83 0.66 -21.19
C GLU A 320 10.09 1.31 -20.59
N TRP A 321 10.00 1.72 -19.32
CA TRP A 321 11.16 2.32 -18.66
C TRP A 321 12.32 1.33 -18.53
N LEU A 322 12.08 0.09 -18.10
CA LEU A 322 13.12 -0.94 -17.99
C LEU A 322 13.77 -1.29 -19.33
N GLY A 323 12.96 -1.40 -20.40
CA GLY A 323 13.44 -1.68 -21.73
C GLY A 323 14.27 -0.54 -22.36
N GLY A 324 14.07 0.69 -21.88
CA GLY A 324 14.86 1.86 -22.28
C GLY A 324 16.18 2.04 -21.53
N GLN A 325 16.48 1.18 -20.51
CA GLN A 325 17.77 1.19 -19.81
C GLN A 325 18.79 0.37 -20.59
N SER A 326 19.65 1.01 -21.35
CA SER A 326 20.74 0.39 -22.13
C SER A 326 22.10 0.72 -21.55
#